data_1a44cc239c4ce3cf44219815c4b2459f
#
_entry.id   1a44cc239c4ce3cf44219815c4b2459f
#
_cell.length_a   1.000
_cell.length_b   1.000
_cell.length_c   1.000
_cell.angle_alpha   90.00
_cell.angle_beta   90.00
_cell.angle_gamma   90.00
#
_symmetry.space_group_name_H-M   'P 1'
#
loop_
_entity.id
_entity.type
_entity.pdbx_description
1 polymer ?
#
loop_
_entity_poly.entity_id
_entity_poly.type
_entity_poly.pdbx_seq_one_letter_code
_entity_poly.pdbx_strand_id
1 'polypeptide(L)'
;MKALKENWPFYRRRLTVILLILAFILGLHGLYVYYAPVIARPWQLFSAILYGMMKLFLFSPPLGAEADVTWTYEVAKWLAPLLTSALVITTVFNTLTHAWNSLSNRFGRHVIVFDLNEASSALMRNLRADAQPYKVSAVSATPVPQEVQNELERKGIAVYTADFSKAVRKEAEASAAMLRLDHAHALVLTHPDDLVNYDLFIKLLPVLKPKARQTCHVRLTSDALRVYLSEGLLSAQKSRPELSRLDLRFYDQDNLAVDLLTRSGNLLQGNLEGLSAAVTAGTLSTPEAISTALGTPHLLVIGVNELTGYLLRRSVNDLVISLDKPLRVTLIGPSASSQLAGYLENHEMLKHCIDFRTFDTAPGMAGFNEALRKTATDRLPPTRICLLQPEPIENLEALHRLDQYLPNTPVLFRNPTGIDLGPILTNPDRRVTLFGNLRNIMTAEVVLQEKLDQAAIAFNAR
;
A
#
# COMPACT_ATOMS: atom_id res chain seq x y z
N MET A 1 -21.93 8.15 15.10
CA MET A 1 -20.74 8.88 15.56
C MET A 1 -19.50 8.64 14.69
N LYS A 2 -19.21 7.42 14.18
CA LYS A 2 -18.07 7.17 13.24
C LYS A 2 -18.14 8.01 11.95
N ALA A 3 -19.28 8.04 11.27
CA ALA A 3 -19.47 8.81 10.04
C ALA A 3 -19.30 10.33 10.21
N LEU A 4 -19.62 10.88 11.40
CA LEU A 4 -19.38 12.28 11.73
C LEU A 4 -17.89 12.58 11.96
N LYS A 5 -17.12 11.60 12.46
CA LYS A 5 -15.67 11.74 12.69
C LYS A 5 -14.89 11.67 11.36
N GLU A 6 -15.31 10.83 10.42
CA GLU A 6 -14.68 10.67 9.11
C GLU A 6 -14.91 11.90 8.21
N ASN A 7 -16.10 12.49 8.26
CA ASN A 7 -16.44 13.65 7.44
C ASN A 7 -16.18 15.00 8.14
N TRP A 8 -15.65 15.00 9.38
CA TRP A 8 -15.39 16.22 10.16
C TRP A 8 -14.51 17.25 9.45
N PRO A 9 -13.42 16.91 8.73
CA PRO A 9 -12.62 17.91 8.02
C PRO A 9 -13.40 18.66 6.96
N PHE A 10 -14.30 17.97 6.24
CA PHE A 10 -15.15 18.56 5.20
C PHE A 10 -16.20 19.50 5.79
N TYR A 11 -16.88 19.09 6.88
CA TYR A 11 -17.83 19.93 7.58
C TYR A 11 -17.16 21.13 8.23
N ARG A 12 -15.98 20.96 8.81
CA ARG A 12 -15.20 22.04 9.42
C ARG A 12 -14.86 23.14 8.41
N ARG A 13 -14.43 22.80 7.20
CA ARG A 13 -14.11 23.78 6.15
C ARG A 13 -15.35 24.57 5.73
N ARG A 14 -16.46 23.87 5.49
CA ARG A 14 -17.73 24.52 5.15
C ARG A 14 -18.23 25.42 6.29
N LEU A 15 -18.16 24.96 7.51
CA LEU A 15 -18.55 25.73 8.69
C LEU A 15 -17.70 27.01 8.82
N THR A 16 -16.38 26.90 8.63
CA THR A 16 -15.49 28.07 8.67
C THR A 16 -15.86 29.10 7.60
N VAL A 17 -16.15 28.68 6.38
CA VAL A 17 -16.58 29.58 5.30
C VAL A 17 -17.91 30.21 5.61
N ILE A 18 -18.89 29.45 6.10
CA ILE A 18 -20.21 29.97 6.51
C ILE A 18 -20.05 31.00 7.62
N LEU A 19 -19.24 30.72 8.65
CA LEU A 19 -19.00 31.65 9.75
C LEU A 19 -18.27 32.91 9.29
N LEU A 20 -17.36 32.81 8.32
CA LEU A 20 -16.64 33.94 7.75
C LEU A 20 -17.59 34.83 6.95
N ILE A 21 -18.50 34.28 6.16
CA ILE A 21 -19.54 35.03 5.45
C ILE A 21 -20.50 35.68 6.46
N LEU A 22 -20.88 34.94 7.50
CA LEU A 22 -21.74 35.49 8.56
C LEU A 22 -21.08 36.66 9.28
N ALA A 23 -19.81 36.54 9.69
CA ALA A 23 -19.05 37.61 10.32
C ALA A 23 -18.95 38.83 9.40
N PHE A 24 -18.76 38.61 8.10
CA PHE A 24 -18.70 39.66 7.10
C PHE A 24 -20.05 40.42 6.99
N ILE A 25 -21.17 39.69 6.87
CA ILE A 25 -22.52 40.30 6.78
C ILE A 25 -22.87 41.05 8.04
N LEU A 26 -22.63 40.48 9.23
CA LEU A 26 -22.90 41.11 10.51
C LEU A 26 -22.06 42.38 10.72
N GLY A 27 -20.76 42.30 10.37
CA GLY A 27 -19.86 43.46 10.45
C GLY A 27 -20.27 44.57 9.50
N LEU A 28 -20.61 44.22 8.25
CA LEU A 28 -21.06 45.18 7.24
C LEU A 28 -22.37 45.89 7.69
N HIS A 29 -23.34 45.12 8.18
CA HIS A 29 -24.59 45.65 8.70
C HIS A 29 -24.34 46.57 9.91
N GLY A 30 -23.53 46.13 10.86
CA GLY A 30 -23.24 46.91 12.06
C GLY A 30 -22.54 48.26 11.76
N LEU A 31 -21.52 48.21 10.86
CA LEU A 31 -20.82 49.43 10.43
C LEU A 31 -21.70 50.33 9.59
N TYR A 32 -22.57 49.79 8.75
CA TYR A 32 -23.53 50.56 7.98
C TYR A 32 -24.50 51.35 8.89
N VAL A 33 -25.13 50.66 9.86
CA VAL A 33 -26.05 51.31 10.81
C VAL A 33 -25.37 52.42 11.61
N TYR A 34 -24.10 52.25 11.97
CA TYR A 34 -23.34 53.25 12.69
C TYR A 34 -22.94 54.44 11.82
N TYR A 35 -22.41 54.23 10.60
CA TYR A 35 -21.89 55.31 9.75
C TYR A 35 -22.93 56.00 8.88
N ALA A 36 -24.04 55.36 8.54
CA ALA A 36 -25.05 55.90 7.64
C ALA A 36 -25.69 57.23 8.15
N PRO A 37 -26.00 57.40 9.47
CA PRO A 37 -26.51 58.65 9.98
C PRO A 37 -25.46 59.78 10.04
N VAL A 38 -24.17 59.47 10.07
CA VAL A 38 -23.06 60.41 10.23
C VAL A 38 -22.45 60.86 8.90
N ILE A 39 -22.44 59.98 7.92
CA ILE A 39 -21.76 60.23 6.63
C ILE A 39 -22.77 60.34 5.50
N ALA A 40 -23.01 61.58 5.07
CA ALA A 40 -24.00 61.90 4.03
C ALA A 40 -23.55 61.52 2.60
N ARG A 41 -22.24 61.40 2.33
CA ARG A 41 -21.73 61.11 0.98
C ARG A 41 -21.59 59.62 0.75
N PRO A 42 -22.25 59.01 -0.26
CA PRO A 42 -22.24 57.55 -0.47
C PRO A 42 -20.85 56.95 -0.63
N TRP A 43 -19.95 57.63 -1.34
CA TRP A 43 -18.56 57.15 -1.54
C TRP A 43 -17.75 57.13 -0.24
N GLN A 44 -17.91 58.18 0.61
CA GLN A 44 -17.23 58.20 1.90
C GLN A 44 -17.79 57.18 2.86
N LEU A 45 -19.08 56.91 2.83
CA LEU A 45 -19.74 55.86 3.58
C LEU A 45 -19.21 54.51 3.19
N PHE A 46 -19.14 54.19 1.87
CA PHE A 46 -18.58 52.92 1.37
C PHE A 46 -17.11 52.74 1.80
N SER A 47 -16.29 53.78 1.65
CA SER A 47 -14.88 53.73 2.05
C SER A 47 -14.71 53.51 3.56
N ALA A 48 -15.52 54.19 4.39
CA ALA A 48 -15.48 54.03 5.86
C ALA A 48 -15.89 52.62 6.29
N ILE A 49 -16.91 52.02 5.66
CA ILE A 49 -17.36 50.67 5.92
C ILE A 49 -16.29 49.69 5.51
N LEU A 50 -15.74 49.82 4.31
CA LEU A 50 -14.68 48.93 3.81
C LEU A 50 -13.45 48.97 4.72
N TYR A 51 -13.01 50.16 5.11
CA TYR A 51 -11.89 50.33 6.02
C TYR A 51 -12.19 49.76 7.42
N GLY A 52 -13.40 49.98 7.92
CA GLY A 52 -13.87 49.40 9.17
C GLY A 52 -13.89 47.89 9.16
N MET A 53 -14.34 47.27 8.05
CA MET A 53 -14.29 45.83 7.86
C MET A 53 -12.86 45.28 7.87
N MET A 54 -11.93 45.94 7.16
CA MET A 54 -10.52 45.53 7.20
C MET A 54 -9.95 45.56 8.61
N LYS A 55 -10.21 46.64 9.37
CA LYS A 55 -9.78 46.76 10.76
C LYS A 55 -10.37 45.68 11.66
N LEU A 56 -11.64 45.35 11.47
CA LEU A 56 -12.32 44.30 12.23
C LEU A 56 -11.62 42.92 12.11
N PHE A 57 -11.23 42.56 10.91
CA PHE A 57 -10.49 41.32 10.66
C PHE A 57 -9.00 41.37 11.09
N LEU A 58 -8.43 42.60 11.26
CA LEU A 58 -7.04 42.80 11.68
C LEU A 58 -6.89 43.07 13.21
N PHE A 59 -7.84 42.65 14.03
CA PHE A 59 -7.82 42.84 15.50
C PHE A 59 -7.82 44.30 15.97
N SER A 60 -8.24 45.22 15.15
CA SER A 60 -8.30 46.63 15.49
C SER A 60 -9.73 47.14 15.28
N PRO A 61 -10.65 46.95 16.23
CA PRO A 61 -12.03 47.36 16.04
C PRO A 61 -12.10 48.86 15.71
N PRO A 62 -12.82 49.24 14.65
CA PRO A 62 -12.86 50.62 14.17
C PRO A 62 -13.64 51.57 15.12
N LEU A 63 -14.51 51.01 15.95
CA LEU A 63 -15.35 51.74 16.90
C LEU A 63 -14.85 51.50 18.33
N GLY A 64 -14.76 52.56 19.12
CA GLY A 64 -14.35 52.51 20.53
C GLY A 64 -15.40 51.84 21.42
N ALA A 65 -15.01 51.56 22.67
CA ALA A 65 -15.86 50.87 23.65
C ALA A 65 -17.08 51.74 24.07
N GLU A 66 -17.01 53.08 23.88
CA GLU A 66 -18.06 54.04 24.25
C GLU A 66 -19.08 54.27 23.11
N ALA A 67 -18.87 53.67 21.93
CA ALA A 67 -19.78 53.84 20.80
C ALA A 67 -21.08 53.02 21.03
N ASP A 68 -22.23 53.67 20.81
CA ASP A 68 -23.53 52.99 20.81
C ASP A 68 -23.63 52.12 19.53
N VAL A 69 -23.33 50.83 19.69
CA VAL A 69 -23.21 49.91 18.57
C VAL A 69 -24.30 48.86 18.61
N THR A 70 -24.67 48.38 17.43
CA THR A 70 -25.66 47.31 17.30
C THR A 70 -25.08 45.96 17.77
N TRP A 71 -25.95 45.07 18.22
CA TRP A 71 -25.55 43.70 18.60
C TRP A 71 -24.85 42.95 17.46
N THR A 72 -25.19 43.26 16.20
CA THR A 72 -24.56 42.67 15.01
C THR A 72 -23.08 43.02 14.91
N TYR A 73 -22.72 44.27 15.23
CA TYR A 73 -21.34 44.71 15.30
C TYR A 73 -20.59 44.01 16.46
N GLU A 74 -21.22 43.94 17.64
CA GLU A 74 -20.58 43.27 18.78
C GLU A 74 -20.26 41.80 18.51
N VAL A 75 -21.18 41.07 17.87
CA VAL A 75 -20.90 39.68 17.45
C VAL A 75 -19.77 39.63 16.42
N ALA A 76 -19.79 40.48 15.41
CA ALA A 76 -18.76 40.51 14.36
C ALA A 76 -17.38 40.89 14.92
N LYS A 77 -17.31 41.79 15.89
CA LYS A 77 -16.10 42.26 16.58
C LYS A 77 -15.31 41.13 17.24
N TRP A 78 -15.99 40.08 17.74
CA TRP A 78 -15.35 38.91 18.31
C TRP A 78 -15.16 37.79 17.29
N LEU A 79 -16.13 37.57 16.41
CA LEU A 79 -16.14 36.48 15.46
C LEU A 79 -15.09 36.65 14.36
N ALA A 80 -14.94 37.86 13.81
CA ALA A 80 -13.98 38.13 12.73
C ALA A 80 -12.51 37.88 13.15
N PRO A 81 -12.00 38.41 14.26
CA PRO A 81 -10.65 38.13 14.73
C PRO A 81 -10.41 36.66 15.08
N LEU A 82 -11.39 35.98 15.71
CA LEU A 82 -11.28 34.58 16.04
C LEU A 82 -11.12 33.73 14.78
N LEU A 83 -11.89 34.01 13.73
CA LEU A 83 -11.79 33.27 12.46
C LEU A 83 -10.47 33.56 11.76
N THR A 84 -10.01 34.81 11.75
CA THR A 84 -8.70 35.18 11.17
C THR A 84 -7.57 34.50 11.92
N SER A 85 -7.61 34.53 13.27
CA SER A 85 -6.63 33.81 14.11
C SER A 85 -6.61 32.32 13.79
N ALA A 86 -7.78 31.68 13.74
CA ALA A 86 -7.87 30.25 13.43
C ALA A 86 -7.31 29.93 12.05
N LEU A 87 -7.52 30.79 11.05
CA LEU A 87 -6.97 30.64 9.70
C LEU A 87 -5.45 30.78 9.71
N VAL A 88 -4.93 31.87 10.34
CA VAL A 88 -3.48 32.10 10.44
C VAL A 88 -2.79 30.97 11.19
N ILE A 89 -3.31 30.60 12.36
CA ILE A 89 -2.78 29.47 13.14
C ILE A 89 -2.75 28.20 12.31
N THR A 90 -3.84 27.87 11.61
CA THR A 90 -3.91 26.65 10.78
C THR A 90 -2.87 26.69 9.66
N THR A 91 -2.69 27.83 8.99
CA THR A 91 -1.70 28.01 7.92
C THR A 91 -0.27 27.89 8.45
N VAL A 92 0.01 28.57 9.57
CA VAL A 92 1.33 28.51 10.23
C VAL A 92 1.64 27.07 10.69
N PHE A 93 0.68 26.39 11.33
CA PHE A 93 0.87 25.00 11.74
C PHE A 93 1.13 24.07 10.55
N ASN A 94 0.40 24.19 9.46
CA ASN A 94 0.64 23.35 8.27
C ASN A 94 2.04 23.61 7.70
N THR A 95 2.44 24.88 7.57
CA THR A 95 3.79 25.24 7.07
C THR A 95 4.89 24.74 8.02
N LEU A 96 4.70 24.93 9.34
CA LEU A 96 5.65 24.43 10.34
C LEU A 96 5.73 22.89 10.35
N THR A 97 4.59 22.20 10.18
CA THR A 97 4.55 20.73 10.13
C THR A 97 5.34 20.21 8.93
N HIS A 98 5.17 20.83 7.75
CA HIS A 98 5.96 20.47 6.57
C HIS A 98 7.46 20.71 6.80
N ALA A 99 7.83 21.89 7.27
CA ALA A 99 9.22 22.24 7.58
C ALA A 99 9.82 21.30 8.65
N TRP A 100 9.04 20.96 9.69
CA TRP A 100 9.45 20.03 10.74
C TRP A 100 9.65 18.61 10.22
N ASN A 101 8.73 18.11 9.40
CA ASN A 101 8.86 16.78 8.79
C ASN A 101 10.09 16.73 7.87
N SER A 102 10.29 17.75 7.03
CA SER A 102 11.46 17.86 6.16
C SER A 102 12.76 17.93 6.97
N LEU A 103 12.81 18.70 8.05
CA LEU A 103 13.97 18.77 8.95
C LEU A 103 14.17 17.46 9.70
N SER A 104 13.11 16.87 10.21
CA SER A 104 13.14 15.60 10.94
C SER A 104 13.68 14.45 10.09
N ASN A 105 13.41 14.44 8.77
CA ASN A 105 13.93 13.43 7.85
C ASN A 105 15.47 13.51 7.65
N ARG A 106 16.09 14.58 8.15
CA ARG A 106 17.56 14.70 8.14
C ARG A 106 18.24 13.79 9.16
N PHE A 107 17.50 13.31 10.16
CA PHE A 107 18.02 12.50 11.25
C PHE A 107 17.31 11.16 11.32
N GLY A 108 18.06 10.05 11.26
CA GLY A 108 17.54 8.70 11.39
C GLY A 108 17.43 7.93 10.06
N ARG A 109 16.69 6.81 10.11
CA ARG A 109 16.47 5.92 8.97
C ARG A 109 15.46 6.55 8.01
N HIS A 110 15.95 7.25 7.00
CA HIS A 110 15.11 7.93 6.01
C HIS A 110 14.80 7.01 4.83
N VAL A 111 13.53 6.75 4.60
CA VAL A 111 13.03 5.97 3.46
C VAL A 111 12.28 6.89 2.50
N ILE A 112 12.61 6.82 1.23
CA ILE A 112 11.96 7.59 0.17
C ILE A 112 11.14 6.65 -0.68
N VAL A 113 9.84 6.91 -0.76
CA VAL A 113 8.88 6.12 -1.52
C VAL A 113 8.43 6.92 -2.73
N PHE A 114 8.67 6.37 -3.91
CA PHE A 114 8.29 6.97 -5.17
C PHE A 114 6.94 6.44 -5.62
N ASP A 115 6.13 7.35 -6.14
CA ASP A 115 4.74 7.20 -6.51
C ASP A 115 3.76 7.12 -5.32
N LEU A 116 2.55 7.68 -5.53
CA LEU A 116 1.47 7.71 -4.54
C LEU A 116 0.31 6.85 -5.03
N ASN A 117 0.35 5.58 -4.67
CA ASN A 117 -0.70 4.60 -4.94
C ASN A 117 -1.13 3.89 -3.65
N GLU A 118 -2.00 2.92 -3.74
CA GLU A 118 -2.51 2.18 -2.58
C GLU A 118 -1.41 1.40 -1.86
N ALA A 119 -0.52 0.76 -2.62
CA ALA A 119 0.60 -0.02 -2.07
C ALA A 119 1.62 0.87 -1.35
N SER A 120 2.01 2.00 -1.96
CA SER A 120 2.89 2.97 -1.32
C SER A 120 2.27 3.57 -0.06
N SER A 121 0.96 3.86 -0.09
CA SER A 121 0.22 4.37 1.07
C SER A 121 0.17 3.37 2.22
N ALA A 122 0.03 2.07 1.91
CA ALA A 122 0.10 1.00 2.90
C ALA A 122 1.52 0.89 3.49
N LEU A 123 2.55 0.88 2.63
CA LEU A 123 3.95 0.83 3.06
C LEU A 123 4.32 2.00 3.97
N MET A 124 4.01 3.21 3.56
CA MET A 124 4.34 4.42 4.33
C MET A 124 3.67 4.44 5.71
N ARG A 125 2.41 3.99 5.79
CA ARG A 125 1.70 3.83 7.07
C ARG A 125 2.39 2.82 7.98
N ASN A 126 2.75 1.67 7.43
CA ASN A 126 3.41 0.60 8.19
C ASN A 126 4.81 1.02 8.66
N LEU A 127 5.61 1.68 7.79
CA LEU A 127 6.92 2.23 8.16
C LEU A 127 6.85 3.23 9.32
N ARG A 128 5.76 4.01 9.39
CA ARG A 128 5.54 4.96 10.49
C ARG A 128 5.01 4.31 11.77
N ALA A 129 4.33 3.17 11.65
CA ALA A 129 3.78 2.41 12.77
C ALA A 129 4.75 1.38 13.35
N ASP A 130 5.92 1.19 12.73
CA ASP A 130 6.96 0.26 13.20
C ASP A 130 7.45 0.61 14.61
N ALA A 131 7.94 -0.38 15.35
CA ALA A 131 8.52 -0.21 16.68
C ALA A 131 9.70 0.78 16.69
N GLN A 132 10.45 0.86 15.59
CA GLN A 132 11.44 1.89 15.31
C GLN A 132 11.00 2.68 14.06
N PRO A 133 10.16 3.71 14.23
CA PRO A 133 9.54 4.38 13.12
C PRO A 133 10.56 5.01 12.17
N TYR A 134 10.41 4.69 10.89
CA TYR A 134 11.21 5.28 9.84
C TYR A 134 10.79 6.73 9.59
N LYS A 135 11.73 7.54 9.14
CA LYS A 135 11.44 8.84 8.55
C LYS A 135 11.06 8.62 7.10
N VAL A 136 9.87 9.04 6.70
CA VAL A 136 9.33 8.71 5.39
C VAL A 136 9.10 9.97 4.57
N SER A 137 9.59 9.96 3.33
CA SER A 137 9.26 10.93 2.31
C SER A 137 8.55 10.26 1.14
N ALA A 138 7.45 10.86 0.71
CA ALA A 138 6.73 10.46 -0.49
C ALA A 138 7.09 11.39 -1.65
N VAL A 139 7.35 10.82 -2.82
CA VAL A 139 7.65 11.57 -4.04
C VAL A 139 6.63 11.23 -5.10
N SER A 140 5.97 12.25 -5.66
CA SER A 140 5.04 12.11 -6.77
C SER A 140 5.56 12.87 -7.99
N ALA A 141 5.41 12.29 -9.18
CA ALA A 141 5.74 12.97 -10.44
C ALA A 141 4.74 14.09 -10.76
N THR A 142 3.52 14.02 -10.22
CA THR A 142 2.46 15.01 -10.42
C THR A 142 2.11 15.72 -9.12
N PRO A 143 1.62 16.97 -9.17
CA PRO A 143 1.17 17.68 -7.98
C PRO A 143 0.11 16.89 -7.22
N VAL A 144 0.32 16.71 -5.93
CA VAL A 144 -0.59 15.98 -5.05
C VAL A 144 -1.70 16.92 -4.58
N PRO A 145 -2.97 16.48 -4.58
CA PRO A 145 -4.06 17.27 -4.02
C PRO A 145 -3.77 17.68 -2.57
N GLN A 146 -4.02 18.95 -2.23
CA GLN A 146 -3.68 19.53 -0.92
C GLN A 146 -4.27 18.74 0.26
N GLU A 147 -5.43 18.13 0.07
CA GLU A 147 -6.09 17.32 1.11
C GLU A 147 -5.29 16.05 1.43
N VAL A 148 -4.81 15.37 0.39
CA VAL A 148 -3.98 14.15 0.50
C VAL A 148 -2.62 14.51 1.09
N GLN A 149 -2.01 15.60 0.62
CA GLN A 149 -0.75 16.10 1.17
C GLN A 149 -0.87 16.39 2.67
N ASN A 150 -1.89 17.16 3.08
CA ASN A 150 -2.13 17.47 4.49
C ASN A 150 -2.40 16.23 5.35
N GLU A 151 -3.06 15.21 4.79
CA GLU A 151 -3.29 13.94 5.51
C GLU A 151 -1.97 13.20 5.75
N LEU A 152 -1.12 13.09 4.73
CA LEU A 152 0.18 12.41 4.82
C LEU A 152 1.12 13.16 5.78
N GLU A 153 1.18 14.50 5.68
CA GLU A 153 2.02 15.33 6.56
C GLU A 153 1.62 15.25 8.02
N ARG A 154 0.30 15.15 8.33
CA ARG A 154 -0.17 14.90 9.71
C ARG A 154 0.26 13.54 10.25
N LYS A 155 0.50 12.57 9.38
CA LYS A 155 1.06 11.26 9.74
C LYS A 155 2.60 11.29 9.83
N GLY A 156 3.21 12.45 9.65
CA GLY A 156 4.67 12.64 9.71
C GLY A 156 5.38 12.21 8.43
N ILE A 157 4.69 12.14 7.30
CA ILE A 157 5.23 11.80 5.98
C ILE A 157 5.42 13.11 5.21
N ALA A 158 6.65 13.44 4.84
CA ALA A 158 6.92 14.61 3.99
C ALA A 158 6.59 14.28 2.53
N VAL A 159 5.82 15.17 1.87
CA VAL A 159 5.40 14.96 0.47
C VAL A 159 6.15 15.94 -0.42
N TYR A 160 6.70 15.43 -1.50
CA TYR A 160 7.44 16.20 -2.51
C TYR A 160 6.90 15.92 -3.90
N THR A 161 6.91 16.95 -4.74
CA THR A 161 6.64 16.79 -6.18
C THR A 161 7.95 16.89 -6.93
N ALA A 162 8.35 15.81 -7.60
CA ALA A 162 9.55 15.75 -8.43
C ALA A 162 9.39 14.72 -9.55
N ASP A 163 9.45 15.16 -10.79
CA ASP A 163 9.36 14.31 -11.97
C ASP A 163 10.77 14.05 -12.52
N PHE A 164 11.38 12.95 -12.11
CA PHE A 164 12.70 12.54 -12.59
C PHE A 164 12.68 12.02 -14.02
N SER A 165 11.52 11.61 -14.55
CA SER A 165 11.42 11.06 -15.92
C SER A 165 11.55 12.15 -16.98
N LYS A 166 11.09 13.37 -16.66
CA LYS A 166 11.11 14.53 -17.58
C LYS A 166 12.15 15.60 -17.23
N ALA A 167 12.71 15.53 -16.01
CA ALA A 167 13.65 16.55 -15.53
C ALA A 167 14.94 16.58 -16.35
N VAL A 168 15.39 17.77 -16.71
CA VAL A 168 16.73 17.98 -17.20
C VAL A 168 17.71 17.64 -16.06
N ARG A 169 18.92 17.18 -16.40
CA ARG A 169 19.92 16.72 -15.43
C ARG A 169 20.11 17.68 -14.24
N LYS A 170 20.15 18.98 -14.48
CA LYS A 170 20.33 20.00 -13.44
C LYS A 170 19.12 20.05 -12.47
N GLU A 171 17.90 19.89 -12.98
CA GLU A 171 16.68 19.85 -12.18
C GLU A 171 16.61 18.55 -11.38
N ALA A 172 17.00 17.42 -11.99
CA ALA A 172 17.08 16.14 -11.31
C ALA A 172 18.11 16.17 -10.16
N GLU A 173 19.27 16.81 -10.36
CA GLU A 173 20.28 17.01 -9.31
C GLU A 173 19.75 17.91 -8.17
N ALA A 174 19.00 18.98 -8.49
CA ALA A 174 18.38 19.84 -7.48
C ALA A 174 17.32 19.09 -6.68
N SER A 175 16.45 18.31 -7.34
CA SER A 175 15.46 17.46 -6.70
C SER A 175 16.11 16.38 -5.83
N ALA A 176 17.17 15.75 -6.31
CA ALA A 176 17.94 14.75 -5.56
C ALA A 176 18.55 15.35 -4.27
N ALA A 177 19.09 16.58 -4.35
CA ALA A 177 19.62 17.29 -3.21
C ALA A 177 18.52 17.69 -2.20
N MET A 178 17.38 18.17 -2.70
CA MET A 178 16.21 18.51 -1.87
C MET A 178 15.70 17.29 -1.09
N LEU A 179 15.58 16.15 -1.77
CA LEU A 179 15.16 14.87 -1.19
C LEU A 179 16.24 14.20 -0.35
N ARG A 180 17.49 14.67 -0.44
CA ARG A 180 18.66 14.06 0.21
C ARG A 180 18.82 12.58 -0.15
N LEU A 181 18.74 12.26 -1.43
CA LEU A 181 18.89 10.89 -1.94
C LEU A 181 20.22 10.26 -1.51
N ASP A 182 21.27 11.05 -1.31
CA ASP A 182 22.60 10.62 -0.86
C ASP A 182 22.65 10.08 0.58
N HIS A 183 21.67 10.44 1.41
CA HIS A 183 21.54 10.03 2.81
C HIS A 183 20.36 9.11 3.06
N ALA A 184 19.56 8.79 2.05
CA ALA A 184 18.44 7.89 2.23
C ALA A 184 18.94 6.49 2.61
N HIS A 185 18.28 5.87 3.59
CA HIS A 185 18.53 4.49 3.98
C HIS A 185 18.03 3.52 2.92
N ALA A 186 16.82 3.78 2.41
CA ALA A 186 16.21 3.00 1.35
C ALA A 186 15.42 3.89 0.38
N LEU A 187 15.41 3.49 -0.88
CA LEU A 187 14.55 4.01 -1.94
C LEU A 187 13.57 2.89 -2.31
N VAL A 188 12.29 3.21 -2.46
CA VAL A 188 11.27 2.22 -2.83
C VAL A 188 10.46 2.75 -4.00
N LEU A 189 10.54 2.07 -5.14
CA LEU A 189 9.79 2.37 -6.35
C LEU A 189 8.56 1.46 -6.39
N THR A 190 7.35 2.04 -6.39
CA THR A 190 6.10 1.32 -6.13
C THR A 190 5.10 1.37 -7.26
N HIS A 191 5.43 1.98 -8.40
CA HIS A 191 4.49 2.12 -9.51
C HIS A 191 3.98 0.73 -9.98
N PRO A 192 2.69 0.59 -10.32
CA PRO A 192 2.14 -0.70 -10.78
C PRO A 192 2.72 -1.17 -12.12
N ASP A 193 3.16 -0.25 -12.97
CA ASP A 193 3.77 -0.55 -14.27
C ASP A 193 5.29 -0.71 -14.13
N ASP A 194 5.80 -1.86 -14.56
CA ASP A 194 7.23 -2.21 -14.52
C ASP A 194 8.09 -1.26 -15.34
N LEU A 195 7.61 -0.80 -16.51
CA LEU A 195 8.36 0.11 -17.38
C LEU A 195 8.55 1.48 -16.74
N VAL A 196 7.58 1.96 -15.98
CA VAL A 196 7.69 3.22 -15.24
C VAL A 196 8.75 3.12 -14.15
N ASN A 197 8.77 2.02 -13.39
CA ASN A 197 9.79 1.78 -12.37
C ASN A 197 11.18 1.62 -13.00
N TYR A 198 11.25 0.93 -14.14
CA TYR A 198 12.49 0.79 -14.91
C TYR A 198 13.04 2.16 -15.35
N ASP A 199 12.23 2.98 -16.04
CA ASP A 199 12.61 4.31 -16.50
C ASP A 199 13.02 5.21 -15.33
N LEU A 200 12.23 5.22 -14.26
CA LEU A 200 12.52 5.99 -13.06
C LEU A 200 13.88 5.62 -12.46
N PHE A 201 14.17 4.31 -12.32
CA PHE A 201 15.46 3.87 -11.78
C PHE A 201 16.63 4.31 -12.67
N ILE A 202 16.52 4.14 -14.00
CA ILE A 202 17.54 4.59 -14.96
C ILE A 202 17.78 6.10 -14.88
N LYS A 203 16.72 6.90 -14.70
CA LYS A 203 16.80 8.35 -14.53
C LYS A 203 17.35 8.79 -13.17
N LEU A 204 17.12 8.01 -12.14
CA LEU A 204 17.69 8.25 -10.81
C LEU A 204 19.20 7.92 -10.77
N LEU A 205 19.63 6.89 -11.47
CA LEU A 205 20.99 6.36 -11.40
C LEU A 205 22.08 7.43 -11.60
N PRO A 206 22.00 8.38 -12.57
CA PRO A 206 22.99 9.44 -12.75
C PRO A 206 23.11 10.43 -11.58
N VAL A 207 22.04 10.63 -10.83
CA VAL A 207 21.98 11.61 -9.72
C VAL A 207 22.21 10.98 -8.35
N LEU A 208 22.18 9.64 -8.25
CA LEU A 208 22.48 8.93 -7.01
C LEU A 208 23.97 9.01 -6.65
N LYS A 209 24.25 9.43 -5.42
CA LYS A 209 25.59 9.51 -4.83
C LYS A 209 25.55 9.02 -3.38
N PRO A 210 25.33 7.71 -3.15
CA PRO A 210 25.13 7.16 -1.81
C PRO A 210 26.38 7.39 -0.95
N LYS A 211 26.21 8.04 0.21
CA LYS A 211 27.28 8.27 1.21
C LYS A 211 27.48 7.08 2.15
N ALA A 212 26.42 6.30 2.37
CA ALA A 212 26.44 5.07 3.15
C ALA A 212 25.81 3.93 2.32
N ARG A 213 25.82 2.70 2.88
CA ARG A 213 25.10 1.60 2.26
C ARG A 213 23.61 1.96 2.16
N GLN A 214 23.09 1.89 0.95
CA GLN A 214 21.72 2.26 0.59
C GLN A 214 21.09 1.12 -0.18
N THR A 215 19.83 0.82 0.09
CA THR A 215 19.05 -0.15 -0.67
C THR A 215 18.08 0.54 -1.60
N CYS A 216 17.91 0.00 -2.81
CA CYS A 216 16.87 0.44 -3.74
C CYS A 216 15.96 -0.74 -4.04
N HIS A 217 14.73 -0.67 -3.58
CA HIS A 217 13.71 -1.69 -3.78
C HIS A 217 12.84 -1.29 -4.96
N VAL A 218 12.87 -2.07 -6.03
CA VAL A 218 12.14 -1.79 -7.26
C VAL A 218 11.06 -2.86 -7.45
N ARG A 219 9.81 -2.43 -7.56
CA ARG A 219 8.71 -3.31 -7.92
C ARG A 219 8.87 -3.70 -9.39
N LEU A 220 9.10 -4.98 -9.67
CA LEU A 220 9.15 -5.53 -11.00
C LEU A 220 8.62 -6.96 -11.00
N THR A 221 7.71 -7.25 -11.94
CA THR A 221 7.23 -8.60 -12.23
C THR A 221 8.07 -9.26 -13.31
N SER A 222 8.54 -8.50 -14.30
CA SER A 222 9.33 -8.98 -15.44
C SER A 222 10.76 -9.36 -15.05
N ASP A 223 11.11 -10.65 -15.19
CA ASP A 223 12.46 -11.14 -14.95
C ASP A 223 13.49 -10.54 -15.94
N ALA A 224 13.08 -10.29 -17.19
CA ALA A 224 13.94 -9.63 -18.17
C ALA A 224 14.37 -8.23 -17.72
N LEU A 225 13.41 -7.41 -17.23
CA LEU A 225 13.71 -6.07 -16.73
C LEU A 225 14.59 -6.12 -15.48
N ARG A 226 14.44 -7.12 -14.61
CA ARG A 226 15.32 -7.31 -13.44
C ARG A 226 16.76 -7.56 -13.88
N VAL A 227 16.97 -8.39 -14.88
CA VAL A 227 18.31 -8.65 -15.45
C VAL A 227 18.90 -7.37 -16.03
N TYR A 228 18.16 -6.66 -16.89
CA TYR A 228 18.63 -5.40 -17.49
C TYR A 228 19.00 -4.34 -16.45
N LEU A 229 18.19 -4.17 -15.40
CA LEU A 229 18.52 -3.22 -14.33
C LEU A 229 19.76 -3.64 -13.55
N SER A 230 19.92 -4.93 -13.27
CA SER A 230 21.09 -5.44 -12.56
C SER A 230 22.37 -5.21 -13.36
N GLU A 231 22.36 -5.53 -14.66
CA GLU A 231 23.49 -5.28 -15.57
C GLU A 231 23.79 -3.80 -15.74
N GLY A 232 22.74 -2.98 -15.86
CA GLY A 232 22.85 -1.52 -15.93
C GLY A 232 23.51 -0.93 -14.69
N LEU A 233 23.13 -1.38 -13.49
CA LEU A 233 23.77 -0.99 -12.25
C LEU A 233 25.23 -1.44 -12.19
N LEU A 234 25.53 -2.69 -12.52
CA LEU A 234 26.90 -3.22 -12.55
C LEU A 234 27.80 -2.43 -13.51
N SER A 235 27.29 -2.07 -14.68
CA SER A 235 27.98 -1.23 -15.64
C SER A 235 28.23 0.17 -15.08
N ALA A 236 27.24 0.77 -14.42
CA ALA A 236 27.37 2.09 -13.81
C ALA A 236 28.36 2.08 -12.63
N GLN A 237 28.42 1.00 -11.83
CA GLN A 237 29.35 0.83 -10.72
C GLN A 237 30.81 0.81 -11.18
N LYS A 238 31.09 0.27 -12.38
CA LYS A 238 32.46 0.28 -12.96
C LYS A 238 32.96 1.68 -13.26
N SER A 239 32.07 2.59 -13.67
CA SER A 239 32.40 3.98 -14.01
C SER A 239 32.27 4.93 -12.82
N ARG A 240 31.49 4.56 -11.80
CA ARG A 240 31.15 5.37 -10.63
C ARG A 240 31.23 4.54 -9.35
N PRO A 241 32.43 4.47 -8.71
CA PRO A 241 32.68 3.62 -7.56
C PRO A 241 31.76 3.89 -6.36
N GLU A 242 31.24 5.12 -6.21
CA GLU A 242 30.27 5.46 -5.16
C GLU A 242 29.00 4.63 -5.23
N LEU A 243 28.60 4.17 -6.42
CA LEU A 243 27.43 3.31 -6.61
C LEU A 243 27.62 1.88 -6.09
N SER A 244 28.85 1.47 -5.71
CA SER A 244 29.08 0.17 -5.06
C SER A 244 28.38 0.07 -3.70
N ARG A 245 27.98 1.20 -3.11
CA ARG A 245 27.21 1.26 -1.88
C ARG A 245 25.71 1.09 -2.09
N LEU A 246 25.25 1.10 -3.36
CA LEU A 246 23.84 0.90 -3.71
C LEU A 246 23.59 -0.60 -3.92
N ASP A 247 22.66 -1.15 -3.15
CA ASP A 247 22.17 -2.52 -3.25
C ASP A 247 20.78 -2.49 -3.92
N LEU A 248 20.66 -3.12 -5.09
CA LEU A 248 19.42 -3.16 -5.86
C LEU A 248 18.66 -4.45 -5.54
N ARG A 249 17.41 -4.30 -5.15
CA ARG A 249 16.52 -5.41 -4.81
C ARG A 249 15.21 -5.29 -5.55
N PHE A 250 14.72 -6.43 -5.99
CA PHE A 250 13.45 -6.50 -6.67
C PHE A 250 12.40 -7.12 -5.76
N TYR A 251 11.19 -6.62 -5.87
CA TYR A 251 10.04 -7.22 -5.22
C TYR A 251 8.82 -7.22 -6.14
N ASP A 252 7.95 -8.16 -5.90
CA ASP A 252 6.65 -8.26 -6.52
C ASP A 252 5.63 -8.56 -5.43
N GLN A 253 4.49 -7.89 -5.47
CA GLN A 253 3.46 -7.99 -4.44
C GLN A 253 2.84 -9.38 -4.37
N ASP A 254 2.62 -10.01 -5.52
CA ASP A 254 2.04 -11.35 -5.58
C ASP A 254 3.01 -12.41 -5.05
N ASN A 255 4.30 -12.29 -5.38
CA ASN A 255 5.33 -13.16 -4.82
C ASN A 255 5.45 -12.97 -3.29
N LEU A 256 5.44 -11.73 -2.80
CA LEU A 256 5.46 -11.46 -1.36
C LEU A 256 4.21 -12.00 -0.64
N ALA A 257 3.04 -11.94 -1.29
CA ALA A 257 1.81 -12.52 -0.74
C ALA A 257 1.93 -14.05 -0.55
N VAL A 258 2.48 -14.73 -1.55
CA VAL A 258 2.72 -16.19 -1.49
C VAL A 258 3.79 -16.52 -0.45
N ASP A 259 4.88 -15.76 -0.38
CA ASP A 259 5.93 -15.96 0.62
C ASP A 259 5.41 -15.84 2.05
N LEU A 260 4.54 -14.86 2.33
CA LEU A 260 3.90 -14.73 3.63
C LEU A 260 2.95 -15.88 3.94
N LEU A 261 2.20 -16.33 2.92
CA LEU A 261 1.29 -17.45 3.05
C LEU A 261 2.04 -18.75 3.41
N THR A 262 3.19 -18.97 2.79
CA THR A 262 4.01 -20.16 3.04
C THR A 262 4.71 -20.10 4.39
N ARG A 263 5.30 -18.95 4.75
CA ARG A 263 5.95 -18.75 6.07
C ARG A 263 4.99 -18.96 7.24
N SER A 264 3.71 -18.65 7.07
CA SER A 264 2.68 -18.89 8.10
C SER A 264 2.23 -20.36 8.17
N GLY A 265 2.76 -21.25 7.34
CA GLY A 265 2.39 -22.67 7.27
C GLY A 265 0.99 -22.92 6.73
N ASN A 266 0.31 -21.90 6.19
CA ASN A 266 -1.09 -21.99 5.78
C ASN A 266 -1.32 -22.93 4.59
N LEU A 267 -0.31 -23.23 3.78
CA LEU A 267 -0.41 -24.26 2.73
C LEU A 267 -0.54 -25.67 3.31
N LEU A 268 0.05 -25.92 4.48
CA LEU A 268 0.12 -27.21 5.13
C LEU A 268 -0.90 -27.37 6.30
N GLN A 269 -1.52 -26.27 6.76
CA GLN A 269 -2.45 -26.33 7.91
C GLN A 269 -3.61 -27.32 7.68
N GLY A 270 -3.74 -28.24 8.59
CA GLY A 270 -4.75 -29.30 8.57
C GLY A 270 -4.15 -30.70 8.76
N ASN A 271 -2.98 -30.95 8.17
CA ASN A 271 -2.25 -32.22 8.37
C ASN A 271 -1.04 -32.04 9.28
N LEU A 272 -0.56 -30.79 9.51
CA LEU A 272 0.69 -30.54 10.23
C LEU A 272 0.61 -30.68 11.73
N GLU A 273 -0.52 -30.38 12.38
CA GLU A 273 -0.60 -30.45 13.84
C GLU A 273 -0.40 -31.90 14.33
N GLY A 274 -1.07 -32.85 13.67
CA GLY A 274 -0.85 -34.27 13.93
C GLY A 274 0.54 -34.76 13.49
N LEU A 275 1.02 -34.27 12.36
CA LEU A 275 2.31 -34.64 11.81
C LEU A 275 3.48 -34.06 12.63
N SER A 276 3.40 -32.81 13.04
CA SER A 276 4.39 -32.16 13.90
C SER A 276 4.52 -32.87 15.24
N ALA A 277 3.40 -33.25 15.85
CA ALA A 277 3.38 -34.04 17.08
C ALA A 277 4.03 -35.41 16.88
N ALA A 278 3.74 -36.11 15.77
CA ALA A 278 4.27 -37.42 15.45
C ALA A 278 5.78 -37.39 15.10
N VAL A 279 6.24 -36.34 14.41
CA VAL A 279 7.66 -36.11 14.13
C VAL A 279 8.41 -35.78 15.43
N THR A 280 7.84 -34.91 16.26
CA THR A 280 8.43 -34.53 17.57
C THR A 280 8.48 -35.72 18.51
N ALA A 281 7.49 -36.60 18.48
CA ALA A 281 7.48 -37.84 19.26
C ALA A 281 8.39 -38.94 18.70
N GLY A 282 9.06 -38.70 17.58
CA GLY A 282 9.94 -39.66 16.93
C GLY A 282 9.26 -40.86 16.26
N THR A 283 7.92 -40.83 16.17
CA THR A 283 7.12 -41.87 15.52
C THR A 283 7.17 -41.82 13.99
N LEU A 284 7.54 -40.66 13.43
CA LEU A 284 7.77 -40.44 12.00
C LEU A 284 9.20 -39.91 11.81
N SER A 285 10.15 -40.76 11.56
CA SER A 285 11.57 -40.42 11.49
C SER A 285 12.16 -40.48 10.06
N THR A 286 11.42 -41.03 9.09
CA THR A 286 11.90 -41.13 7.71
C THR A 286 11.06 -40.30 6.76
N PRO A 287 11.64 -39.77 5.66
CA PRO A 287 10.90 -39.00 4.64
C PRO A 287 9.73 -39.81 4.04
N GLU A 288 9.88 -41.14 3.89
CA GLU A 288 8.84 -42.01 3.36
C GLU A 288 7.67 -42.15 4.34
N ALA A 289 7.95 -42.25 5.64
CA ALA A 289 6.91 -42.31 6.68
C ALA A 289 6.15 -40.98 6.75
N ILE A 290 6.86 -39.87 6.66
CA ILE A 290 6.26 -38.52 6.63
C ILE A 290 5.40 -38.34 5.37
N SER A 291 5.92 -38.73 4.19
CA SER A 291 5.18 -38.68 2.93
C SER A 291 3.94 -39.57 2.93
N THR A 292 4.00 -40.73 3.60
CA THR A 292 2.86 -41.65 3.73
C THR A 292 1.78 -41.06 4.65
N ALA A 293 2.18 -40.44 5.76
CA ALA A 293 1.28 -39.82 6.72
C ALA A 293 0.60 -38.55 6.16
N LEU A 294 1.33 -37.76 5.33
CA LEU A 294 0.76 -36.61 4.64
C LEU A 294 -0.26 -36.99 3.56
N GLY A 295 -0.13 -38.17 2.99
CA GLY A 295 -0.87 -38.56 1.80
C GLY A 295 -0.37 -37.79 0.57
N THR A 296 -1.15 -37.83 -0.52
CA THR A 296 -0.88 -37.01 -1.73
C THR A 296 -1.61 -35.68 -1.60
N PRO A 297 -0.91 -34.57 -1.43
CA PRO A 297 -1.55 -33.26 -1.38
C PRO A 297 -2.24 -32.94 -2.71
N HIS A 298 -3.45 -32.40 -2.65
CA HIS A 298 -4.21 -31.97 -3.83
C HIS A 298 -4.65 -30.52 -3.65
N LEU A 299 -4.11 -29.63 -4.46
CA LEU A 299 -4.51 -28.22 -4.51
C LEU A 299 -5.55 -28.01 -5.61
N LEU A 300 -6.70 -27.44 -5.24
CA LEU A 300 -7.65 -26.88 -6.21
C LEU A 300 -7.43 -25.39 -6.31
N VAL A 301 -7.02 -24.92 -7.47
CA VAL A 301 -6.75 -23.51 -7.74
C VAL A 301 -7.84 -22.96 -8.68
N ILE A 302 -8.52 -21.92 -8.23
CA ILE A 302 -9.55 -21.19 -9.00
C ILE A 302 -9.05 -19.78 -9.29
N GLY A 303 -8.98 -19.44 -10.58
CA GLY A 303 -8.34 -18.21 -11.06
C GLY A 303 -6.87 -18.44 -11.39
N VAL A 304 -6.59 -18.73 -12.66
CA VAL A 304 -5.22 -18.93 -13.16
C VAL A 304 -4.68 -17.57 -13.61
N ASN A 305 -3.56 -17.15 -13.02
CA ASN A 305 -2.90 -15.86 -13.26
C ASN A 305 -1.41 -15.95 -12.82
N GLU A 306 -0.67 -14.84 -12.82
CA GLU A 306 0.76 -14.81 -12.44
C GLU A 306 1.00 -15.34 -11.02
N LEU A 307 0.11 -15.01 -10.06
CA LEU A 307 0.20 -15.51 -8.69
C LEU A 307 0.14 -17.03 -8.62
N THR A 308 -0.59 -17.68 -9.55
CA THR A 308 -0.62 -19.14 -9.66
C THR A 308 0.77 -19.70 -9.90
N GLY A 309 1.58 -19.07 -10.75
CA GLY A 309 2.94 -19.50 -11.01
C GLY A 309 3.83 -19.46 -9.75
N TYR A 310 3.74 -18.40 -8.97
CA TYR A 310 4.45 -18.28 -7.68
C TYR A 310 3.98 -19.36 -6.69
N LEU A 311 2.66 -19.54 -6.59
CA LEU A 311 2.07 -20.56 -5.71
C LEU A 311 2.55 -21.96 -6.08
N LEU A 312 2.56 -22.33 -7.36
CA LEU A 312 3.01 -23.64 -7.83
C LEU A 312 4.47 -23.92 -7.48
N ARG A 313 5.37 -22.97 -7.78
CA ARG A 313 6.79 -23.10 -7.45
C ARG A 313 7.01 -23.29 -5.95
N ARG A 314 6.31 -22.51 -5.14
CA ARG A 314 6.41 -22.59 -3.68
C ARG A 314 5.81 -23.89 -3.14
N SER A 315 4.65 -24.29 -3.67
CA SER A 315 4.00 -25.52 -3.27
C SER A 315 4.84 -26.78 -3.54
N VAL A 316 5.64 -26.80 -4.62
CA VAL A 316 6.59 -27.89 -4.87
C VAL A 316 7.63 -27.97 -3.75
N ASN A 317 8.21 -26.81 -3.36
CA ASN A 317 9.21 -26.80 -2.29
C ASN A 317 8.64 -27.24 -0.93
N ASP A 318 7.40 -26.89 -0.65
CA ASP A 318 6.81 -27.10 0.66
C ASP A 318 6.02 -28.42 0.79
N LEU A 319 5.49 -28.94 -0.32
CA LEU A 319 4.57 -30.08 -0.33
C LEU A 319 5.10 -31.34 -0.99
N VAL A 320 6.12 -31.25 -1.86
CA VAL A 320 6.68 -32.42 -2.54
C VAL A 320 7.84 -32.98 -1.72
N ILE A 321 7.59 -34.09 -1.05
CA ILE A 321 8.61 -34.79 -0.24
C ILE A 321 9.28 -35.91 -1.05
N SER A 322 8.55 -36.53 -2.00
CA SER A 322 9.04 -37.57 -2.86
C SER A 322 8.49 -37.41 -4.27
N LEU A 323 9.33 -37.64 -5.28
CA LEU A 323 8.91 -37.60 -6.69
C LEU A 323 7.97 -38.75 -7.06
N ASP A 324 7.96 -39.84 -6.28
CA ASP A 324 7.02 -40.98 -6.48
C ASP A 324 5.57 -40.60 -6.10
N LYS A 325 5.41 -39.51 -5.35
CA LYS A 325 4.09 -38.97 -4.95
C LYS A 325 4.02 -37.49 -5.33
N PRO A 326 3.84 -37.16 -6.62
CA PRO A 326 3.79 -35.79 -7.07
C PRO A 326 2.59 -35.04 -6.44
N LEU A 327 2.76 -33.74 -6.25
CA LEU A 327 1.68 -32.86 -5.86
C LEU A 327 0.59 -32.89 -6.95
N ARG A 328 -0.68 -33.14 -6.56
CA ARG A 328 -1.79 -32.97 -7.50
C ARG A 328 -2.29 -31.54 -7.51
N VAL A 329 -2.48 -30.96 -8.68
CA VAL A 329 -3.03 -29.63 -8.86
C VAL A 329 -4.15 -29.63 -9.88
N THR A 330 -5.33 -29.20 -9.48
CA THR A 330 -6.44 -28.94 -10.38
C THR A 330 -6.57 -27.43 -10.58
N LEU A 331 -6.42 -26.98 -11.81
CA LEU A 331 -6.56 -25.58 -12.20
C LEU A 331 -7.92 -25.34 -12.86
N ILE A 332 -8.69 -24.37 -12.36
CA ILE A 332 -9.94 -23.93 -12.96
C ILE A 332 -9.82 -22.44 -13.29
N GLY A 333 -9.94 -22.09 -14.55
CA GLY A 333 -9.88 -20.70 -15.01
C GLY A 333 -10.16 -20.56 -16.49
N PRO A 334 -10.51 -19.37 -17.00
CA PRO A 334 -10.62 -19.16 -18.43
C PRO A 334 -9.26 -19.40 -19.07
N SER A 335 -9.22 -20.31 -20.06
CA SER A 335 -7.97 -20.70 -20.76
C SER A 335 -6.88 -21.28 -19.83
N ALA A 336 -7.26 -21.97 -18.75
CA ALA A 336 -6.32 -22.56 -17.80
C ALA A 336 -5.30 -23.51 -18.48
N SER A 337 -5.78 -24.28 -19.47
CA SER A 337 -4.93 -25.22 -20.21
C SER A 337 -3.83 -24.52 -21.02
N SER A 338 -4.14 -23.43 -21.72
CA SER A 338 -3.15 -22.69 -22.51
C SER A 338 -2.20 -21.88 -21.63
N GLN A 339 -2.70 -21.28 -20.54
CA GLN A 339 -1.87 -20.56 -19.57
C GLN A 339 -0.87 -21.50 -18.89
N LEU A 340 -1.32 -22.69 -18.49
CA LEU A 340 -0.45 -23.71 -17.93
C LEU A 340 0.62 -24.17 -18.94
N ALA A 341 0.25 -24.39 -20.21
CA ALA A 341 1.21 -24.80 -21.24
C ALA A 341 2.32 -23.76 -21.41
N GLY A 342 1.97 -22.48 -21.57
CA GLY A 342 2.95 -21.39 -21.66
C GLY A 342 3.82 -21.25 -20.40
N TYR A 343 3.26 -21.46 -19.22
CA TYR A 343 4.02 -21.44 -17.98
C TYR A 343 5.03 -22.59 -17.88
N LEU A 344 4.62 -23.80 -18.29
CA LEU A 344 5.47 -25.00 -18.25
C LEU A 344 6.57 -25.00 -19.31
N GLU A 345 6.48 -24.21 -20.37
CA GLU A 345 7.59 -23.99 -21.31
C GLU A 345 8.80 -23.38 -20.62
N ASN A 346 8.57 -22.46 -19.69
CA ASN A 346 9.63 -21.80 -18.93
C ASN A 346 10.01 -22.53 -17.62
N HIS A 347 9.20 -23.50 -17.18
CA HIS A 347 9.37 -24.22 -15.91
C HIS A 347 9.19 -25.73 -16.06
N GLU A 348 9.96 -26.31 -16.94
CA GLU A 348 9.81 -27.72 -17.37
C GLU A 348 9.90 -28.73 -16.20
N MET A 349 10.72 -28.42 -15.19
CA MET A 349 10.89 -29.30 -14.01
C MET A 349 9.57 -29.50 -13.22
N LEU A 350 8.64 -28.59 -13.29
CA LEU A 350 7.36 -28.73 -12.60
C LEU A 350 6.51 -29.89 -13.15
N LYS A 351 6.70 -30.28 -14.41
CA LYS A 351 6.01 -31.43 -15.02
C LYS A 351 6.34 -32.75 -14.30
N HIS A 352 7.51 -32.84 -13.68
CA HIS A 352 7.94 -34.04 -12.95
C HIS A 352 7.48 -34.03 -11.48
N CYS A 353 7.17 -32.86 -10.93
CA CYS A 353 6.81 -32.71 -9.53
C CYS A 353 5.31 -32.59 -9.31
N ILE A 354 4.54 -32.27 -10.36
CA ILE A 354 3.09 -31.97 -10.25
C ILE A 354 2.30 -32.78 -11.29
N ASP A 355 1.24 -33.44 -10.81
CA ASP A 355 0.19 -34.05 -11.64
C ASP A 355 -0.90 -32.99 -11.89
N PHE A 356 -0.95 -32.45 -13.11
CA PHE A 356 -1.85 -31.37 -13.47
C PHE A 356 -3.16 -31.85 -14.09
N ARG A 357 -4.25 -31.22 -13.66
CA ARG A 357 -5.57 -31.30 -14.29
C ARG A 357 -6.11 -29.89 -14.53
N THR A 358 -6.69 -29.64 -15.69
CA THR A 358 -7.18 -28.32 -16.08
C THR A 358 -8.65 -28.37 -16.50
N PHE A 359 -9.36 -27.28 -16.19
CA PHE A 359 -10.71 -27.02 -16.68
C PHE A 359 -10.80 -25.57 -17.16
N ASP A 360 -11.08 -25.41 -18.45
CA ASP A 360 -11.20 -24.08 -19.10
C ASP A 360 -12.58 -23.50 -18.85
N THR A 361 -12.85 -23.08 -17.62
CA THR A 361 -14.11 -22.50 -17.18
C THR A 361 -13.87 -21.58 -15.98
N ALA A 362 -14.86 -20.73 -15.64
CA ALA A 362 -14.77 -19.81 -14.51
C ALA A 362 -16.11 -19.73 -13.75
N PRO A 363 -16.15 -19.18 -12.54
CA PRO A 363 -17.39 -18.86 -11.84
C PRO A 363 -18.36 -18.10 -12.77
N GLY A 364 -19.62 -18.49 -12.76
CA GLY A 364 -20.63 -17.91 -13.68
C GLY A 364 -20.67 -18.51 -15.09
N MET A 365 -19.66 -19.29 -15.50
CA MET A 365 -19.68 -19.95 -16.81
C MET A 365 -20.34 -21.33 -16.77
N ALA A 366 -20.87 -21.77 -17.91
CA ALA A 366 -21.32 -23.13 -18.11
C ALA A 366 -20.14 -24.10 -17.90
N GLY A 367 -20.36 -25.19 -17.18
CA GLY A 367 -19.30 -26.17 -16.91
C GLY A 367 -18.54 -25.95 -15.60
N PHE A 368 -18.60 -24.79 -14.95
CA PHE A 368 -17.91 -24.57 -13.69
C PHE A 368 -18.39 -25.54 -12.58
N ASN A 369 -19.70 -25.68 -12.41
CA ASN A 369 -20.27 -26.63 -11.44
C ASN A 369 -19.90 -28.09 -11.78
N GLU A 370 -19.84 -28.43 -13.07
CA GLU A 370 -19.40 -29.77 -13.51
C GLU A 370 -17.91 -30.01 -13.20
N ALA A 371 -17.07 -29.00 -13.38
CA ALA A 371 -15.66 -29.08 -13.01
C ALA A 371 -15.48 -29.28 -11.50
N LEU A 372 -16.24 -28.56 -10.67
CA LEU A 372 -16.26 -28.74 -9.21
C LEU A 372 -16.76 -30.12 -8.82
N ARG A 373 -17.85 -30.61 -9.43
CA ARG A 373 -18.37 -31.94 -9.18
C ARG A 373 -17.36 -33.02 -9.50
N LYS A 374 -16.72 -32.95 -10.68
CA LYS A 374 -15.67 -33.92 -11.09
C LYS A 374 -14.49 -33.88 -10.15
N THR A 375 -14.09 -32.70 -9.65
CA THR A 375 -12.99 -32.56 -8.70
C THR A 375 -13.36 -33.10 -7.31
N ALA A 376 -14.58 -32.86 -6.83
CA ALA A 376 -15.05 -33.35 -5.55
C ALA A 376 -15.23 -34.89 -5.50
N THR A 377 -15.59 -35.51 -6.63
CA THR A 377 -15.78 -36.97 -6.75
C THR A 377 -14.53 -37.73 -7.19
N ASP A 378 -13.40 -37.02 -7.31
CA ASP A 378 -12.11 -37.67 -7.64
C ASP A 378 -11.67 -38.63 -6.52
N ARG A 379 -10.85 -39.62 -6.86
CA ARG A 379 -10.23 -40.53 -5.90
C ARG A 379 -9.39 -39.81 -4.83
N LEU A 380 -8.82 -38.69 -5.20
CA LEU A 380 -8.05 -37.80 -4.34
C LEU A 380 -8.76 -36.44 -4.30
N PRO A 381 -9.70 -36.22 -3.39
CA PRO A 381 -10.38 -34.94 -3.28
C PRO A 381 -9.40 -33.84 -2.86
N PRO A 382 -9.67 -32.58 -3.19
CA PRO A 382 -8.80 -31.47 -2.81
C PRO A 382 -8.58 -31.40 -1.29
N THR A 383 -7.33 -31.28 -0.90
CA THR A 383 -6.95 -31.05 0.51
C THR A 383 -6.94 -29.58 0.85
N ARG A 384 -6.81 -28.71 -0.17
CA ARG A 384 -6.81 -27.26 -0.05
C ARG A 384 -7.37 -26.61 -1.31
N ILE A 385 -8.10 -25.52 -1.12
CA ILE A 385 -8.61 -24.67 -2.19
C ILE A 385 -7.93 -23.31 -2.15
N CYS A 386 -7.48 -22.82 -3.31
CA CYS A 386 -6.88 -21.52 -3.48
C CYS A 386 -7.73 -20.69 -4.43
N LEU A 387 -8.36 -19.64 -3.92
CA LEU A 387 -9.13 -18.66 -4.71
C LEU A 387 -8.22 -17.47 -5.03
N LEU A 388 -7.79 -17.36 -6.27
CA LEU A 388 -6.72 -16.46 -6.69
C LEU A 388 -7.18 -15.33 -7.61
N GLN A 389 -8.49 -15.20 -7.87
CA GLN A 389 -8.99 -14.09 -8.69
C GLN A 389 -8.55 -12.74 -8.11
N PRO A 390 -8.18 -11.77 -8.95
CA PRO A 390 -7.78 -10.44 -8.49
C PRO A 390 -8.92 -9.70 -7.78
N GLU A 391 -10.15 -9.89 -8.24
CA GLU A 391 -11.33 -9.27 -7.66
C GLU A 391 -11.91 -10.14 -6.53
N PRO A 392 -12.05 -9.63 -5.29
CA PRO A 392 -12.58 -10.39 -4.17
C PRO A 392 -14.01 -10.90 -4.39
N ILE A 393 -14.81 -10.20 -5.19
CA ILE A 393 -16.21 -10.60 -5.49
C ILE A 393 -16.27 -11.90 -6.29
N GLU A 394 -15.35 -12.12 -7.22
CA GLU A 394 -15.27 -13.35 -8.01
C GLU A 394 -14.86 -14.54 -7.13
N ASN A 395 -13.97 -14.28 -6.15
CA ASN A 395 -13.58 -15.28 -5.16
C ASN A 395 -14.77 -15.65 -4.23
N LEU A 396 -15.62 -14.66 -3.88
CA LEU A 396 -16.84 -14.92 -3.10
C LEU A 396 -17.85 -15.75 -3.87
N GLU A 397 -18.03 -15.47 -5.16
CA GLU A 397 -18.90 -16.26 -6.04
C GLU A 397 -18.41 -17.70 -6.14
N ALA A 398 -17.11 -17.89 -6.35
CA ALA A 398 -16.49 -19.22 -6.36
C ALA A 398 -16.69 -19.94 -5.03
N LEU A 399 -16.49 -19.25 -3.91
CA LEU A 399 -16.65 -19.78 -2.56
C LEU A 399 -18.07 -20.28 -2.31
N HIS A 400 -19.08 -19.49 -2.70
CA HIS A 400 -20.48 -19.86 -2.59
C HIS A 400 -20.82 -21.15 -3.35
N ARG A 401 -20.25 -21.35 -4.56
CA ARG A 401 -20.43 -22.60 -5.32
C ARG A 401 -19.71 -23.78 -4.68
N LEU A 402 -18.52 -23.52 -4.13
CA LEU A 402 -17.72 -24.56 -3.44
C LEU A 402 -18.42 -25.11 -2.18
N ASP A 403 -19.27 -24.33 -1.52
CA ASP A 403 -20.02 -24.79 -0.35
C ASP A 403 -20.96 -25.98 -0.65
N GLN A 404 -21.39 -26.12 -1.92
CA GLN A 404 -22.25 -27.22 -2.36
C GLN A 404 -21.48 -28.53 -2.61
N TYR A 405 -20.19 -28.44 -2.98
CA TYR A 405 -19.40 -29.60 -3.45
C TYR A 405 -18.27 -29.98 -2.49
N LEU A 406 -17.66 -29.00 -1.83
CA LEU A 406 -16.48 -29.17 -0.99
C LEU A 406 -16.59 -28.32 0.32
N PRO A 407 -17.64 -28.53 1.14
CA PRO A 407 -17.95 -27.64 2.27
C PRO A 407 -16.87 -27.60 3.35
N ASN A 408 -16.16 -28.70 3.58
CA ASN A 408 -15.19 -28.83 4.69
C ASN A 408 -13.75 -28.63 4.28
N THR A 409 -13.48 -28.34 2.98
CA THR A 409 -12.10 -28.17 2.51
C THR A 409 -11.61 -26.76 2.88
N PRO A 410 -10.45 -26.63 3.52
CA PRO A 410 -9.88 -25.32 3.87
C PRO A 410 -9.59 -24.48 2.62
N VAL A 411 -9.88 -23.17 2.73
CA VAL A 411 -9.78 -22.23 1.63
C VAL A 411 -8.75 -21.13 1.93
N LEU A 412 -7.87 -20.88 0.97
CA LEU A 412 -7.03 -19.70 0.91
C LEU A 412 -7.69 -18.70 -0.02
N PHE A 413 -8.06 -17.56 0.50
CA PHE A 413 -8.86 -16.56 -0.19
C PHE A 413 -8.04 -15.28 -0.42
N ARG A 414 -7.76 -14.96 -1.68
CA ARG A 414 -7.06 -13.72 -2.06
C ARG A 414 -7.95 -12.50 -1.82
N ASN A 415 -7.48 -11.57 -0.99
CA ASN A 415 -8.16 -10.31 -0.67
C ASN A 415 -7.16 -9.13 -0.72
N PRO A 416 -6.76 -8.66 -1.90
CA PRO A 416 -5.74 -7.62 -2.04
C PRO A 416 -6.21 -6.26 -1.49
N THR A 417 -7.49 -5.95 -1.59
CA THR A 417 -8.07 -4.66 -1.16
C THR A 417 -8.19 -4.53 0.36
N GLY A 418 -8.08 -5.64 1.10
CA GLY A 418 -8.21 -5.62 2.55
C GLY A 418 -9.60 -5.26 3.06
N ILE A 419 -10.64 -5.49 2.24
CA ILE A 419 -12.03 -5.39 2.66
C ILE A 419 -12.28 -6.40 3.78
N ASP A 420 -12.97 -5.97 4.84
CA ASP A 420 -13.39 -6.88 5.91
C ASP A 420 -14.49 -7.81 5.40
N LEU A 421 -14.11 -9.03 5.08
CA LEU A 421 -15.00 -10.07 4.61
C LEU A 421 -15.52 -10.97 5.77
N GLY A 422 -15.05 -10.75 7.01
CA GLY A 422 -15.45 -11.54 8.18
C GLY A 422 -16.96 -11.68 8.34
N PRO A 423 -17.75 -10.60 8.20
CA PRO A 423 -19.22 -10.68 8.29
C PRO A 423 -19.88 -11.51 7.18
N ILE A 424 -19.21 -11.71 6.04
CA ILE A 424 -19.74 -12.42 4.88
C ILE A 424 -19.31 -13.88 4.89
N LEU A 425 -18.15 -14.19 5.47
CA LEU A 425 -17.59 -15.55 5.58
C LEU A 425 -18.18 -16.28 6.82
N THR A 426 -19.49 -16.44 6.82
CA THR A 426 -20.26 -16.86 8.00
C THR A 426 -20.31 -18.37 8.25
N ASN A 427 -19.72 -19.20 7.37
CA ASN A 427 -19.74 -20.64 7.60
C ASN A 427 -18.72 -21.02 8.70
N PRO A 428 -19.16 -21.36 9.95
CA PRO A 428 -18.26 -21.65 11.06
C PRO A 428 -17.46 -22.94 10.86
N ASP A 429 -17.94 -23.84 10.00
CA ASP A 429 -17.32 -25.15 9.77
C ASP A 429 -16.20 -25.08 8.73
N ARG A 430 -16.11 -23.98 8.00
CA ARG A 430 -15.11 -23.80 6.95
C ARG A 430 -13.96 -22.90 7.41
N ARG A 431 -12.74 -23.43 7.36
CA ARG A 431 -11.53 -22.62 7.60
C ARG A 431 -11.20 -21.80 6.36
N VAL A 432 -11.45 -20.49 6.41
CA VAL A 432 -11.05 -19.54 5.36
C VAL A 432 -9.89 -18.70 5.88
N THR A 433 -8.77 -18.74 5.16
CA THR A 433 -7.60 -17.91 5.45
C THR A 433 -7.49 -16.81 4.40
N LEU A 434 -7.63 -15.56 4.81
CA LEU A 434 -7.47 -14.38 3.95
C LEU A 434 -5.98 -14.08 3.75
N PHE A 435 -5.57 -13.81 2.52
CA PHE A 435 -4.20 -13.43 2.20
C PHE A 435 -4.14 -12.37 1.08
N GLY A 436 -2.96 -11.84 0.80
CA GLY A 436 -2.77 -10.87 -0.28
C GLY A 436 -3.10 -9.42 0.10
N ASN A 437 -3.49 -9.14 1.36
CA ASN A 437 -3.80 -7.78 1.80
C ASN A 437 -2.53 -6.90 1.78
N LEU A 438 -2.59 -5.79 1.05
CA LEU A 438 -1.48 -4.85 0.93
C LEU A 438 -0.97 -4.34 2.28
N ARG A 439 -1.83 -4.21 3.28
CA ARG A 439 -1.41 -3.79 4.64
C ARG A 439 -0.46 -4.79 5.31
N ASN A 440 -0.61 -6.07 5.00
CA ASN A 440 0.22 -7.13 5.56
C ASN A 440 1.49 -7.38 4.72
N ILE A 441 1.40 -7.17 3.41
CA ILE A 441 2.51 -7.37 2.48
C ILE A 441 3.48 -6.18 2.50
N MET A 442 2.94 -4.95 2.48
CA MET A 442 3.72 -3.73 2.39
C MET A 442 4.21 -3.29 3.78
N THR A 443 5.07 -4.09 4.40
CA THR A 443 5.69 -3.81 5.70
C THR A 443 7.20 -3.62 5.58
N ALA A 444 7.83 -3.02 6.57
CA ALA A 444 9.28 -2.88 6.62
C ALA A 444 9.98 -4.24 6.58
N GLU A 445 9.47 -5.21 7.34
CA GLU A 445 10.04 -6.56 7.41
C GLU A 445 10.00 -7.29 6.06
N VAL A 446 8.89 -7.15 5.32
CA VAL A 446 8.67 -7.86 4.06
C VAL A 446 9.35 -7.15 2.89
N VAL A 447 9.15 -5.83 2.75
CA VAL A 447 9.68 -5.07 1.61
C VAL A 447 11.15 -4.74 1.79
N LEU A 448 11.56 -4.22 2.96
CA LEU A 448 12.95 -3.82 3.18
C LEU A 448 13.87 -4.99 3.58
N GLN A 449 13.31 -6.11 4.03
CA GLN A 449 14.01 -7.37 4.36
C GLN A 449 15.20 -7.21 5.34
N GLU A 450 15.20 -6.19 6.20
CA GLU A 450 16.35 -5.86 7.08
C GLU A 450 16.69 -6.98 8.07
N LYS A 451 15.70 -7.70 8.59
CA LYS A 451 15.97 -8.80 9.55
C LYS A 451 16.67 -9.98 8.89
N LEU A 452 16.38 -10.25 7.60
CA LEU A 452 17.07 -11.29 6.84
C LEU A 452 18.54 -10.92 6.61
N ASP A 453 18.82 -9.64 6.33
CA ASP A 453 20.19 -9.15 6.18
C ASP A 453 20.99 -9.26 7.46
N GLN A 454 20.40 -8.92 8.61
CA GLN A 454 21.05 -9.06 9.91
C GLN A 454 21.36 -10.53 10.23
N ALA A 455 20.43 -11.44 9.90
CA ALA A 455 20.65 -12.87 10.08
C ALA A 455 21.74 -13.41 9.14
N ALA A 456 21.78 -12.97 7.86
CA ALA A 456 22.81 -13.35 6.90
C ALA A 456 24.19 -12.82 7.31
N ILE A 457 24.28 -11.56 7.78
CA ILE A 457 25.53 -10.98 8.29
C ILE A 457 26.02 -11.76 9.53
N ALA A 458 25.13 -12.10 10.46
CA ALA A 458 25.47 -12.85 11.65
C ALA A 458 25.91 -14.30 11.32
N PHE A 459 25.33 -14.91 10.27
CA PHE A 459 25.72 -16.23 9.77
C PHE A 459 27.10 -16.21 9.11
N ASN A 460 27.38 -15.20 8.27
CA ASN A 460 28.67 -15.06 7.58
C ASN A 460 29.82 -14.61 8.52
N ALA A 461 29.50 -14.05 9.70
CA ALA A 461 30.48 -13.65 10.70
C ALA A 461 30.88 -14.77 11.67
N ARG A 462 30.22 -15.94 11.60
CA ARG A 462 30.57 -17.18 12.31
C ARG A 462 31.40 -18.11 11.44
#